data_2681a475412f5428a88c90169d2f162c
#
_entry.id   2681a475412f5428a88c90169d2f162c
#
_cell.length_a   1.000
_cell.length_b   1.000
_cell.length_c   1.000
_cell.angle_alpha   90.00
_cell.angle_beta   90.00
_cell.angle_gamma   90.00
#
_symmetry.space_group_name_H-M   'P 1'
#
loop_
_entity.id
_entity.type
_entity.pdbx_description
1 polymer ?
#
loop_
_entity_poly.entity_id
_entity_poly.type
_entity_poly.pdbx_seq_one_letter_code
_entity_poly.pdbx_strand_id
1 'polypeptide(L)'
;MTAELREKVALVAGATRGAGRGIAVELGAAGATVYVTGRTTRAHQSEYARPETIEETAELVTAAGGRGIAVQVDHLVAHQVEALVARIRAEAGRLDILVNDIWGCEKLFEWDKPVWEHSLDKGLRMLQLGIETHLITAHYALALMIERPGGLLVEVTDGTAEYNAAHYRLSPFYDLVKTSIIRMAWAHAQDLLKHGATAVAITPGWLRSEMMLEAYGVSEANWRDATKVQPHFAISETPRFVGRAVAAIAADSDRARWNGQSLSSGGLAKVYGFDDIDGSRPDCWRYMVEVQEPGKPADVTGYR
;
A
#
# COMPACT_ATOMS: atom_id res chain seq x y z
N MET A 1 -0.48 4.44 20.12
CA MET A 1 -0.01 3.04 19.93
C MET A 1 1.26 2.87 20.73
N THR A 2 1.38 1.81 21.50
CA THR A 2 2.61 1.44 22.20
C THR A 2 3.67 1.06 21.17
N ALA A 3 4.96 1.28 21.47
CA ALA A 3 6.08 1.02 20.55
C ALA A 3 6.31 -0.52 20.37
N GLU A 4 5.33 -1.20 19.79
CA GLU A 4 5.26 -2.67 19.67
C GLU A 4 6.19 -3.25 18.61
N LEU A 5 6.67 -2.39 17.68
CA LEU A 5 7.59 -2.79 16.60
C LEU A 5 9.03 -2.35 16.85
N ARG A 6 9.39 -2.03 18.11
CA ARG A 6 10.80 -1.80 18.46
C ARG A 6 11.65 -2.98 18.02
N GLU A 7 12.83 -2.71 17.47
CA GLU A 7 13.74 -3.71 16.93
C GLU A 7 13.26 -4.45 15.67
N LYS A 8 12.07 -4.11 15.15
CA LYS A 8 11.63 -4.61 13.85
C LYS A 8 12.19 -3.76 12.73
N VAL A 9 12.55 -4.43 11.64
CA VAL A 9 13.05 -3.81 10.41
C VAL A 9 12.03 -4.01 9.31
N ALA A 10 11.57 -2.91 8.74
CA ALA A 10 10.61 -2.88 7.65
C ALA A 10 11.24 -2.33 6.38
N LEU A 11 10.88 -2.90 5.24
CA LEU A 11 11.07 -2.33 3.91
C LEU A 11 9.71 -1.95 3.36
N VAL A 12 9.52 -0.67 3.04
CA VAL A 12 8.33 -0.19 2.33
C VAL A 12 8.74 0.26 0.93
N ALA A 13 8.43 -0.59 -0.04
CA ALA A 13 8.71 -0.36 -1.44
C ALA A 13 7.56 0.47 -2.05
N GLY A 14 7.91 1.61 -2.70
CA GLY A 14 6.91 2.55 -3.22
C GLY A 14 6.43 3.58 -2.19
N ALA A 15 7.26 3.96 -1.23
CA ALA A 15 6.89 4.80 -0.10
C ALA A 15 7.08 6.32 -0.33
N THR A 16 7.12 6.78 -1.57
CA THR A 16 7.31 8.21 -1.88
C THR A 16 6.11 9.06 -1.46
N ARG A 17 4.89 8.55 -1.61
CA ARG A 17 3.59 9.22 -1.34
C ARG A 17 2.48 8.20 -1.09
N GLY A 18 1.26 8.68 -0.90
CA GLY A 18 0.05 7.85 -0.83
C GLY A 18 0.09 6.79 0.27
N ALA A 19 -0.43 5.60 -0.04
CA ALA A 19 -0.51 4.49 0.91
C ALA A 19 0.87 4.10 1.46
N GLY A 20 1.89 3.95 0.60
CA GLY A 20 3.24 3.58 1.03
C GLY A 20 3.86 4.57 2.02
N ARG A 21 3.69 5.89 1.80
CA ARG A 21 4.09 6.92 2.77
C ARG A 21 3.35 6.74 4.10
N GLY A 22 2.01 6.60 4.04
CA GLY A 22 1.19 6.42 5.24
C GLY A 22 1.58 5.17 6.04
N ILE A 23 1.82 4.05 5.34
CA ILE A 23 2.27 2.79 5.94
C ILE A 23 3.65 2.95 6.59
N ALA A 24 4.61 3.57 5.90
CA ALA A 24 5.94 3.80 6.44
C ALA A 24 5.89 4.62 7.74
N VAL A 25 5.09 5.70 7.75
CA VAL A 25 4.94 6.58 8.92
C VAL A 25 4.30 5.84 10.10
N GLU A 26 3.27 5.02 9.88
CA GLU A 26 2.62 4.26 10.98
C GLU A 26 3.50 3.13 11.52
N LEU A 27 4.29 2.46 10.67
CA LEU A 27 5.31 1.52 11.13
C LEU A 27 6.37 2.23 12.00
N GLY A 28 6.77 3.45 11.60
CA GLY A 28 7.66 4.29 12.40
C GLY A 28 7.03 4.71 13.72
N ALA A 29 5.77 5.12 13.74
CA ALA A 29 5.03 5.46 14.96
C ALA A 29 4.93 4.26 15.92
N ALA A 30 4.93 3.03 15.41
CA ALA A 30 5.03 1.81 16.20
C ALA A 30 6.48 1.46 16.62
N GLY A 31 7.49 2.26 16.26
CA GLY A 31 8.88 2.14 16.71
C GLY A 31 9.82 1.41 15.76
N ALA A 32 9.38 1.01 14.56
CA ALA A 32 10.20 0.26 13.62
C ALA A 32 11.34 1.09 13.01
N THR A 33 12.40 0.40 12.56
CA THR A 33 13.33 0.93 11.55
C THR A 33 12.73 0.66 10.17
N VAL A 34 12.53 1.71 9.38
CA VAL A 34 11.83 1.63 8.10
C VAL A 34 12.73 2.10 6.96
N TYR A 35 13.08 1.18 6.06
CA TYR A 35 13.68 1.51 4.78
C TYR A 35 12.58 1.97 3.83
N VAL A 36 12.67 3.23 3.41
CA VAL A 36 11.72 3.91 2.54
C VAL A 36 12.31 3.96 1.14
N THR A 37 11.66 3.33 0.15
CA THR A 37 12.21 3.26 -1.19
C THR A 37 11.27 3.82 -2.25
N GLY A 38 11.85 4.32 -3.31
CA GLY A 38 11.18 4.88 -4.46
C GLY A 38 12.18 5.53 -5.42
N ARG A 39 11.72 6.03 -6.54
CA ARG A 39 12.57 6.62 -7.59
C ARG A 39 12.79 8.11 -7.41
N THR A 40 11.86 8.82 -6.77
CA THR A 40 11.92 10.28 -6.59
C THR A 40 12.64 10.64 -5.29
N THR A 41 13.71 11.40 -5.42
CA THR A 41 14.51 11.97 -4.35
C THR A 41 14.54 13.49 -4.48
N ARG A 42 15.09 14.19 -3.49
CA ARG A 42 15.34 15.63 -3.56
C ARG A 42 16.29 16.01 -4.71
N ALA A 43 17.22 15.11 -5.07
CA ALA A 43 18.19 15.32 -6.13
C ALA A 43 17.69 14.87 -7.51
N HIS A 44 16.70 13.98 -7.58
CA HIS A 44 16.23 13.38 -8.82
C HIS A 44 14.72 13.17 -8.79
N GLN A 45 14.00 13.70 -9.75
CA GLN A 45 12.58 13.44 -9.97
C GLN A 45 12.40 12.30 -10.98
N SER A 46 11.45 11.40 -10.70
CA SER A 46 11.00 10.41 -11.68
C SER A 46 10.19 11.09 -12.80
N GLU A 47 9.83 10.32 -13.84
CA GLU A 47 8.98 10.76 -14.95
C GLU A 47 7.60 11.31 -14.53
N TYR A 48 7.23 11.11 -13.28
CA TYR A 48 6.01 11.66 -12.69
C TYR A 48 6.11 13.14 -12.40
N ALA A 49 7.33 13.69 -12.23
CA ALA A 49 7.60 15.08 -11.92
C ALA A 49 6.82 15.63 -10.71
N ARG A 50 6.63 14.78 -9.69
CA ARG A 50 5.94 15.16 -8.45
C ARG A 50 6.94 15.59 -7.37
N PRO A 51 6.51 16.50 -6.45
CA PRO A 51 7.40 17.07 -5.43
C PRO A 51 7.74 16.10 -4.29
N GLU A 52 6.87 15.11 -4.03
CA GLU A 52 7.05 14.20 -2.89
C GLU A 52 8.31 13.33 -3.04
N THR A 53 9.10 13.21 -1.98
CA THR A 53 10.37 12.47 -1.98
C THR A 53 10.43 11.39 -0.93
N ILE A 54 11.30 10.41 -1.12
CA ILE A 54 11.55 9.35 -0.13
C ILE A 54 12.26 9.90 1.11
N GLU A 55 13.08 10.95 0.99
CA GLU A 55 13.74 11.57 2.12
C GLU A 55 12.72 12.24 3.05
N GLU A 56 11.74 12.96 2.48
CA GLU A 56 10.64 13.53 3.25
C GLU A 56 9.87 12.43 4.02
N THR A 57 9.57 11.31 3.37
CA THR A 57 8.91 10.19 4.03
C THR A 57 9.76 9.61 5.17
N ALA A 58 11.07 9.44 4.96
CA ALA A 58 11.99 8.96 6.02
C ALA A 58 12.07 9.93 7.20
N GLU A 59 12.02 11.23 6.96
CA GLU A 59 11.94 12.26 8.01
C GLU A 59 10.63 12.16 8.80
N LEU A 60 9.50 11.96 8.09
CA LEU A 60 8.20 11.75 8.73
C LEU A 60 8.17 10.48 9.60
N VAL A 61 8.78 9.38 9.13
CA VAL A 61 8.98 8.14 9.92
C VAL A 61 9.74 8.43 11.21
N THR A 62 10.82 9.20 11.10
CA THR A 62 11.67 9.55 12.26
C THR A 62 10.93 10.48 13.22
N ALA A 63 10.22 11.47 12.70
CA ALA A 63 9.40 12.37 13.51
C ALA A 63 8.24 11.64 14.22
N ALA A 64 7.75 10.53 13.66
CA ALA A 64 6.73 9.69 14.28
C ALA A 64 7.26 8.79 15.41
N GLY A 65 8.59 8.68 15.60
CA GLY A 65 9.21 7.93 16.70
C GLY A 65 9.95 6.66 16.28
N GLY A 66 10.02 6.35 14.98
CA GLY A 66 10.82 5.27 14.40
C GLY A 66 12.19 5.73 13.92
N ARG A 67 12.78 4.94 13.02
CA ARG A 67 14.00 5.30 12.29
C ARG A 67 13.76 5.17 10.79
N GLY A 68 13.62 6.29 10.09
CA GLY A 68 13.45 6.32 8.63
C GLY A 68 14.79 6.33 7.89
N ILE A 69 14.93 5.49 6.87
CA ILE A 69 16.12 5.39 6.03
C ILE A 69 15.67 5.44 4.57
N ALA A 70 15.97 6.54 3.88
CA ALA A 70 15.65 6.69 2.46
C ALA A 70 16.70 5.98 1.59
N VAL A 71 16.24 5.18 0.63
CA VAL A 71 17.11 4.52 -0.36
C VAL A 71 16.46 4.63 -1.74
N GLN A 72 17.14 5.32 -2.67
CA GLN A 72 16.66 5.41 -4.05
C GLN A 72 16.78 4.05 -4.74
N VAL A 73 15.66 3.54 -5.25
CA VAL A 73 15.59 2.26 -5.96
C VAL A 73 14.53 2.32 -7.05
N ASP A 74 14.89 1.87 -8.25
CA ASP A 74 13.92 1.44 -9.26
C ASP A 74 13.71 -0.06 -9.11
N HIS A 75 12.53 -0.45 -8.66
CA HIS A 75 12.18 -1.85 -8.40
C HIS A 75 12.01 -2.72 -9.67
N LEU A 76 12.05 -2.13 -10.86
CA LEU A 76 12.21 -2.88 -12.12
C LEU A 76 13.66 -3.29 -12.40
N VAL A 77 14.61 -2.70 -11.70
CA VAL A 77 16.04 -2.95 -11.91
C VAL A 77 16.56 -3.92 -10.85
N ALA A 78 16.57 -5.20 -11.17
CA ALA A 78 16.84 -6.30 -10.25
C ALA A 78 18.12 -6.10 -9.40
N HIS A 79 19.22 -5.66 -10.02
CA HIS A 79 20.48 -5.43 -9.28
C HIS A 79 20.40 -4.28 -8.24
N GLN A 80 19.50 -3.28 -8.45
CA GLN A 80 19.28 -2.24 -7.43
C GLN A 80 18.51 -2.80 -6.24
N VAL A 81 17.54 -3.69 -6.47
CA VAL A 81 16.81 -4.38 -5.39
C VAL A 81 17.73 -5.33 -4.62
N GLU A 82 18.59 -6.07 -5.33
CA GLU A 82 19.63 -6.91 -4.71
C GLU A 82 20.55 -6.10 -3.81
N ALA A 83 21.06 -4.97 -4.31
CA ALA A 83 21.93 -4.06 -3.54
C ALA A 83 21.20 -3.47 -2.33
N LEU A 84 19.91 -3.11 -2.45
CA LEU A 84 19.08 -2.67 -1.33
C LEU A 84 19.02 -3.75 -0.24
N VAL A 85 18.71 -5.00 -0.60
CA VAL A 85 18.58 -6.10 0.37
C VAL A 85 19.94 -6.43 1.01
N ALA A 86 21.03 -6.39 0.24
CA ALA A 86 22.39 -6.54 0.76
C ALA A 86 22.72 -5.43 1.78
N ARG A 87 22.32 -4.18 1.51
CA ARG A 87 22.47 -3.06 2.44
C ARG A 87 21.66 -3.28 3.72
N ILE A 88 20.38 -3.68 3.62
CA ILE A 88 19.55 -3.99 4.81
C ILE A 88 20.18 -5.09 5.64
N ARG A 89 20.72 -6.13 5.00
CA ARG A 89 21.44 -7.21 5.67
C ARG A 89 22.66 -6.70 6.41
N ALA A 90 23.47 -5.84 5.77
CA ALA A 90 24.70 -5.30 6.38
C ALA A 90 24.42 -4.35 7.54
N GLU A 91 23.39 -3.49 7.42
CA GLU A 91 23.07 -2.46 8.42
C GLU A 91 22.20 -2.98 9.57
N ALA A 92 21.28 -3.91 9.31
CA ALA A 92 20.27 -4.35 10.29
C ALA A 92 20.32 -5.86 10.58
N GLY A 93 20.91 -6.69 9.71
CA GLY A 93 21.02 -8.13 9.87
C GLY A 93 19.70 -8.89 9.83
N ARG A 94 18.60 -8.25 9.42
CA ARG A 94 17.24 -8.83 9.40
C ARG A 94 16.29 -8.02 8.54
N LEU A 95 15.20 -8.67 8.09
CA LEU A 95 14.02 -8.03 7.56
C LEU A 95 12.79 -8.73 8.18
N ASP A 96 11.95 -7.97 8.88
CA ASP A 96 10.76 -8.51 9.56
C ASP A 96 9.47 -8.24 8.77
N ILE A 97 9.41 -7.11 8.06
CA ILE A 97 8.22 -6.65 7.38
C ILE A 97 8.63 -6.17 5.98
N LEU A 98 8.00 -6.74 4.96
CA LEU A 98 8.05 -6.24 3.58
C LEU A 98 6.67 -5.72 3.19
N VAL A 99 6.60 -4.49 2.74
CA VAL A 99 5.41 -3.90 2.14
C VAL A 99 5.71 -3.56 0.68
N ASN A 100 5.02 -4.18 -0.24
CA ASN A 100 5.03 -3.85 -1.65
C ASN A 100 3.84 -2.94 -1.97
N ASP A 101 4.10 -1.65 -2.15
CA ASP A 101 3.14 -0.62 -2.59
C ASP A 101 3.69 0.11 -3.82
N ILE A 102 4.39 -0.62 -4.68
CA ILE A 102 4.98 -0.07 -5.88
C ILE A 102 3.87 0.10 -6.92
N TRP A 103 3.64 1.35 -7.27
CA TRP A 103 2.71 1.75 -8.31
C TRP A 103 3.38 2.79 -9.20
N GLY A 104 2.69 3.48 -10.01
CA GLY A 104 3.25 4.47 -10.91
C GLY A 104 2.59 4.36 -12.27
N CYS A 105 1.28 4.09 -12.27
CA CYS A 105 0.53 3.86 -13.49
C CYS A 105 -0.53 4.92 -13.76
N GLU A 106 -0.62 5.97 -12.96
CA GLU A 106 -1.71 6.94 -13.03
C GLU A 106 -1.77 7.67 -14.38
N LYS A 107 -0.61 7.92 -15.00
CA LYS A 107 -0.52 8.50 -16.35
C LYS A 107 -0.80 7.50 -17.49
N LEU A 108 -0.94 6.23 -17.15
CA LEU A 108 -1.19 5.14 -18.09
C LEU A 108 -2.68 4.79 -18.22
N PHE A 109 -3.53 5.33 -17.34
CA PHE A 109 -4.96 5.08 -17.38
C PHE A 109 -5.61 5.58 -18.66
N GLU A 110 -6.45 4.76 -19.22
CA GLU A 110 -7.34 5.10 -20.33
C GLU A 110 -8.73 4.60 -19.96
N TRP A 111 -9.57 5.56 -19.57
CA TRP A 111 -10.93 5.29 -19.10
C TRP A 111 -11.84 4.91 -20.26
N ASP A 112 -12.83 4.06 -19.99
CA ASP A 112 -13.93 3.73 -20.89
C ASP A 112 -13.52 3.17 -22.26
N LYS A 113 -12.34 2.53 -22.34
CA LYS A 113 -11.85 1.89 -23.55
C LYS A 113 -11.86 0.37 -23.43
N PRO A 114 -12.42 -0.35 -24.41
CA PRO A 114 -12.22 -1.80 -24.49
C PRO A 114 -10.76 -2.14 -24.84
N VAL A 115 -10.35 -3.39 -24.61
CA VAL A 115 -8.95 -3.81 -24.75
C VAL A 115 -8.35 -3.54 -26.13
N TRP A 116 -9.16 -3.64 -27.20
CA TRP A 116 -8.70 -3.40 -28.58
C TRP A 116 -8.53 -1.93 -28.96
N GLU A 117 -8.99 -1.00 -28.13
CA GLU A 117 -8.80 0.46 -28.29
C GLU A 117 -7.77 1.00 -27.29
N HIS A 118 -7.37 0.19 -26.31
CA HIS A 118 -6.37 0.56 -25.33
C HIS A 118 -4.98 0.64 -25.98
N SER A 119 -4.15 1.59 -25.57
CA SER A 119 -2.74 1.60 -25.94
C SER A 119 -2.05 0.36 -25.37
N LEU A 120 -1.57 -0.52 -26.24
CA LEU A 120 -0.87 -1.74 -25.83
C LEU A 120 0.39 -1.40 -25.02
N ASP A 121 1.16 -0.38 -25.44
CA ASP A 121 2.37 0.04 -24.74
C ASP A 121 2.08 0.50 -23.31
N LYS A 122 1.01 1.32 -23.12
CA LYS A 122 0.59 1.72 -21.77
C LYS A 122 0.13 0.53 -20.93
N GLY A 123 -0.65 -0.36 -21.52
CA GLY A 123 -1.14 -1.56 -20.84
C GLY A 123 0.00 -2.48 -20.41
N LEU A 124 0.94 -2.81 -21.31
CA LEU A 124 2.10 -3.64 -20.98
C LEU A 124 3.00 -2.95 -19.93
N ARG A 125 3.19 -1.63 -20.04
CA ARG A 125 3.94 -0.88 -19.03
C ARG A 125 3.28 -0.95 -17.65
N MET A 126 1.96 -0.96 -17.59
CA MET A 126 1.21 -1.12 -16.34
C MET A 126 1.47 -2.50 -15.69
N LEU A 127 1.52 -3.58 -16.49
CA LEU A 127 1.87 -4.91 -15.98
C LEU A 127 3.30 -4.93 -15.40
N GLN A 128 4.27 -4.32 -16.09
CA GLN A 128 5.63 -4.21 -15.57
C GLN A 128 5.67 -3.48 -14.23
N LEU A 129 5.07 -2.29 -14.16
CA LEU A 129 5.11 -1.46 -12.96
C LEU A 129 4.33 -2.05 -11.79
N GLY A 130 3.26 -2.79 -12.03
CA GLY A 130 2.39 -3.32 -10.98
C GLY A 130 2.58 -4.80 -10.66
N ILE A 131 3.28 -5.58 -11.50
CA ILE A 131 3.50 -7.01 -11.27
C ILE A 131 4.99 -7.33 -11.15
N GLU A 132 5.79 -6.99 -12.17
CA GLU A 132 7.22 -7.37 -12.18
C GLU A 132 7.98 -6.75 -11.01
N THR A 133 7.67 -5.50 -10.65
CA THR A 133 8.30 -4.81 -9.49
C THR A 133 8.06 -5.53 -8.18
N HIS A 134 6.83 -6.01 -7.95
CA HIS A 134 6.47 -6.78 -6.76
C HIS A 134 7.20 -8.11 -6.71
N LEU A 135 7.25 -8.85 -7.83
CA LEU A 135 7.96 -10.13 -7.94
C LEU A 135 9.47 -9.96 -7.72
N ILE A 136 10.10 -8.97 -8.37
CA ILE A 136 11.53 -8.70 -8.23
C ILE A 136 11.85 -8.35 -6.76
N THR A 137 11.04 -7.49 -6.16
CA THR A 137 11.24 -7.09 -4.76
C THR A 137 11.08 -8.27 -3.81
N ALA A 138 10.02 -9.06 -3.98
CA ALA A 138 9.77 -10.24 -3.17
C ALA A 138 10.90 -11.27 -3.31
N HIS A 139 11.41 -11.52 -4.53
CA HIS A 139 12.48 -12.48 -4.78
C HIS A 139 13.71 -12.25 -3.90
N TYR A 140 14.19 -11.02 -3.82
CA TYR A 140 15.37 -10.71 -3.01
C TYR A 140 15.05 -10.51 -1.52
N ALA A 141 13.96 -9.81 -1.22
CA ALA A 141 13.64 -9.44 0.16
C ALA A 141 13.18 -10.64 1.00
N LEU A 142 12.40 -11.56 0.43
CA LEU A 142 11.95 -12.75 1.15
C LEU A 142 13.10 -13.69 1.50
N ALA A 143 14.16 -13.75 0.69
CA ALA A 143 15.35 -14.54 1.00
C ALA A 143 16.05 -14.07 2.30
N LEU A 144 16.02 -12.77 2.60
CA LEU A 144 16.50 -12.23 3.88
C LEU A 144 15.47 -12.45 5.00
N MET A 145 14.17 -12.26 4.70
CA MET A 145 13.10 -12.39 5.68
C MET A 145 13.05 -13.80 6.31
N ILE A 146 13.16 -14.85 5.50
CA ILE A 146 13.04 -16.25 5.96
C ILE A 146 14.23 -16.75 6.79
N GLU A 147 15.29 -15.97 6.95
CA GLU A 147 16.41 -16.31 7.84
C GLU A 147 15.98 -16.30 9.31
N ARG A 148 14.84 -15.70 9.61
CA ARG A 148 14.21 -15.69 10.93
C ARG A 148 12.72 -16.01 10.80
N PRO A 149 12.13 -16.74 11.76
CA PRO A 149 10.70 -17.04 11.70
C PRO A 149 9.86 -15.78 11.98
N GLY A 150 8.65 -15.79 11.45
CA GLY A 150 7.64 -14.81 11.81
C GLY A 150 7.68 -13.51 11.01
N GLY A 151 8.19 -13.51 9.79
CA GLY A 151 8.12 -12.37 8.85
C GLY A 151 6.69 -12.04 8.42
N LEU A 152 6.48 -10.81 7.93
CA LEU A 152 5.23 -10.35 7.35
C LEU A 152 5.47 -9.74 5.96
N LEU A 153 4.82 -10.30 4.94
CA LEU A 153 4.68 -9.69 3.61
C LEU A 153 3.31 -9.06 3.47
N VAL A 154 3.26 -7.81 3.05
CA VAL A 154 2.04 -7.10 2.69
C VAL A 154 2.11 -6.67 1.23
N GLU A 155 1.19 -7.16 0.43
CA GLU A 155 0.98 -6.75 -0.96
C GLU A 155 -0.18 -5.74 -1.00
N VAL A 156 0.09 -4.49 -1.37
CA VAL A 156 -0.93 -3.44 -1.41
C VAL A 156 -1.61 -3.42 -2.78
N THR A 157 -2.93 -3.48 -2.79
CA THR A 157 -3.74 -3.55 -4.02
C THR A 157 -4.91 -2.56 -3.99
N ASP A 158 -5.81 -2.65 -4.96
CA ASP A 158 -7.09 -1.94 -5.02
C ASP A 158 -8.23 -2.93 -5.24
N GLY A 159 -9.12 -3.02 -4.27
CA GLY A 159 -10.21 -3.97 -4.19
C GLY A 159 -9.87 -5.21 -3.36
N THR A 160 -10.87 -5.71 -2.63
CA THR A 160 -10.78 -7.04 -2.00
C THR A 160 -10.94 -8.14 -3.05
N ALA A 161 -10.57 -9.38 -2.70
CA ALA A 161 -10.76 -10.52 -3.61
C ALA A 161 -12.22 -10.69 -4.02
N GLU A 162 -13.15 -10.54 -3.07
CA GLU A 162 -14.59 -10.67 -3.30
C GLU A 162 -15.09 -9.56 -4.23
N TYR A 163 -14.65 -8.33 -3.98
CA TYR A 163 -15.04 -7.20 -4.81
C TYR A 163 -14.52 -7.35 -6.25
N ASN A 164 -13.23 -7.62 -6.43
CA ASN A 164 -12.62 -7.76 -7.76
C ASN A 164 -13.14 -8.97 -8.53
N ALA A 165 -13.56 -10.05 -7.85
CA ALA A 165 -14.17 -11.21 -8.52
C ALA A 165 -15.54 -10.90 -9.15
N ALA A 166 -16.24 -9.85 -8.67
CA ALA A 166 -17.58 -9.49 -9.12
C ALA A 166 -17.62 -8.20 -9.97
N HIS A 167 -16.54 -7.43 -10.00
CA HIS A 167 -16.53 -6.08 -10.60
C HIS A 167 -15.32 -5.88 -11.51
N TYR A 168 -15.60 -5.56 -12.76
CA TYR A 168 -14.58 -5.14 -13.71
C TYR A 168 -13.98 -3.77 -13.33
N ARG A 169 -12.65 -3.68 -13.30
CA ARG A 169 -11.94 -2.51 -12.84
C ARG A 169 -11.24 -1.78 -14.01
N LEU A 170 -11.73 -0.61 -14.37
CA LEU A 170 -11.13 0.38 -15.27
C LEU A 170 -10.73 -0.13 -16.67
N SER A 171 -9.86 -1.10 -16.76
CA SER A 171 -9.38 -1.72 -17.99
C SER A 171 -8.86 -3.14 -17.71
N PRO A 172 -8.75 -4.02 -18.74
CA PRO A 172 -8.21 -5.37 -18.53
C PRO A 172 -6.80 -5.37 -17.93
N PHE A 173 -5.98 -4.38 -18.26
CA PHE A 173 -4.60 -4.28 -17.72
C PHE A 173 -4.62 -3.89 -16.24
N TYR A 174 -5.44 -2.91 -15.86
CA TYR A 174 -5.57 -2.52 -14.46
C TYR A 174 -6.16 -3.66 -13.62
N ASP A 175 -7.27 -4.23 -14.09
CA ASP A 175 -7.97 -5.34 -13.44
C ASP A 175 -7.03 -6.52 -13.21
N LEU A 176 -6.27 -6.91 -14.24
CA LEU A 176 -5.30 -7.98 -14.16
C LEU A 176 -4.20 -7.68 -13.13
N VAL A 177 -3.66 -6.45 -13.10
CA VAL A 177 -2.64 -6.07 -12.11
C VAL A 177 -3.20 -6.21 -10.70
N LYS A 178 -4.35 -5.58 -10.41
CA LYS A 178 -4.88 -5.54 -9.05
C LYS A 178 -5.29 -6.92 -8.53
N THR A 179 -5.82 -7.76 -9.40
CA THR A 179 -6.13 -9.16 -9.08
C THR A 179 -4.86 -10.01 -8.95
N SER A 180 -3.83 -9.77 -9.78
CA SER A 180 -2.55 -10.49 -9.69
C SER A 180 -1.85 -10.24 -8.36
N ILE A 181 -1.90 -9.03 -7.81
CA ILE A 181 -1.33 -8.70 -6.49
C ILE A 181 -1.99 -9.55 -5.39
N ILE A 182 -3.31 -9.71 -5.42
CA ILE A 182 -4.04 -10.58 -4.49
C ILE A 182 -3.57 -12.04 -4.64
N ARG A 183 -3.43 -12.49 -5.89
CA ARG A 183 -2.96 -13.85 -6.16
C ARG A 183 -1.52 -14.07 -5.75
N MET A 184 -0.65 -13.08 -5.92
CA MET A 184 0.74 -13.13 -5.46
C MET A 184 0.82 -13.26 -3.94
N ALA A 185 0.04 -12.46 -3.18
CA ALA A 185 -0.02 -12.59 -1.73
C ALA A 185 -0.39 -14.00 -1.28
N TRP A 186 -1.40 -14.60 -1.92
CA TRP A 186 -1.79 -15.98 -1.64
C TRP A 186 -0.70 -16.98 -2.00
N ALA A 187 -0.01 -16.82 -3.13
CA ALA A 187 1.07 -17.72 -3.56
C ALA A 187 2.27 -17.63 -2.60
N HIS A 188 2.71 -16.42 -2.27
CA HIS A 188 3.77 -16.19 -1.28
C HIS A 188 3.41 -16.75 0.10
N ALA A 189 2.13 -16.71 0.48
CA ALA A 189 1.67 -17.31 1.72
C ALA A 189 1.92 -18.82 1.77
N GLN A 190 1.82 -19.53 0.61
CA GLN A 190 2.15 -20.96 0.54
C GLN A 190 3.65 -21.21 0.70
N ASP A 191 4.48 -20.39 0.02
CA ASP A 191 5.94 -20.52 0.08
C ASP A 191 6.48 -20.20 1.48
N LEU A 192 5.89 -19.22 2.17
CA LEU A 192 6.31 -18.73 3.46
C LEU A 192 5.84 -19.58 4.65
N LEU A 193 4.86 -20.47 4.45
CA LEU A 193 4.22 -21.24 5.52
C LEU A 193 5.23 -22.00 6.39
N LYS A 194 6.17 -22.71 5.76
CA LYS A 194 7.20 -23.49 6.48
C LYS A 194 8.20 -22.66 7.26
N HIS A 195 8.25 -21.34 7.01
CA HIS A 195 9.11 -20.39 7.70
C HIS A 195 8.37 -19.64 8.83
N GLY A 196 7.10 -19.98 9.08
CA GLY A 196 6.27 -19.28 10.07
C GLY A 196 6.03 -17.81 9.74
N ALA A 197 6.19 -17.41 8.48
CA ALA A 197 5.92 -16.08 8.01
C ALA A 197 4.51 -15.99 7.38
N THR A 198 3.98 -14.78 7.34
CA THR A 198 2.61 -14.50 6.88
C THR A 198 2.67 -13.60 5.66
N ALA A 199 1.86 -13.86 4.65
CA ALA A 199 1.64 -12.96 3.52
C ALA A 199 0.16 -12.63 3.38
N VAL A 200 -0.15 -11.35 3.15
CA VAL A 200 -1.51 -10.84 2.98
C VAL A 200 -1.58 -9.83 1.83
N ALA A 201 -2.72 -9.75 1.16
CA ALA A 201 -3.05 -8.59 0.35
C ALA A 201 -3.86 -7.60 1.19
N ILE A 202 -3.54 -6.29 1.11
CA ILE A 202 -4.31 -5.24 1.79
C ILE A 202 -4.74 -4.20 0.75
N THR A 203 -6.01 -3.81 0.82
CA THR A 203 -6.53 -2.69 0.05
C THR A 203 -6.95 -1.55 0.97
N PRO A 204 -6.52 -0.30 0.71
CA PRO A 204 -7.17 0.87 1.28
C PRO A 204 -8.60 0.99 0.74
N GLY A 205 -9.38 1.85 1.33
CA GLY A 205 -10.59 2.38 0.74
C GLY A 205 -10.29 3.50 -0.27
N TRP A 206 -11.23 4.41 -0.47
CA TRP A 206 -10.98 5.58 -1.30
C TRP A 206 -9.97 6.51 -0.62
N LEU A 207 -8.75 6.47 -1.13
CA LEU A 207 -7.61 7.09 -0.47
C LEU A 207 -7.53 8.59 -0.76
N ARG A 208 -7.44 9.42 0.27
CA ARG A 208 -7.08 10.85 0.17
C ARG A 208 -5.57 11.01 -0.02
N SER A 209 -5.06 10.44 -1.12
CA SER A 209 -3.65 10.63 -1.49
C SER A 209 -3.40 12.07 -1.98
N GLU A 210 -2.14 12.48 -2.02
CA GLU A 210 -1.71 13.78 -2.52
C GLU A 210 -2.26 14.05 -3.92
N MET A 211 -2.22 13.05 -4.80
CA MET A 211 -2.76 13.15 -6.16
C MET A 211 -4.28 13.28 -6.18
N MET A 212 -4.98 12.57 -5.31
CA MET A 212 -6.45 12.62 -5.25
C MET A 212 -6.92 13.97 -4.72
N LEU A 213 -6.26 14.50 -3.70
CA LEU A 213 -6.56 15.83 -3.16
C LEU A 213 -6.30 16.91 -4.21
N GLU A 214 -5.18 16.82 -4.93
CA GLU A 214 -4.84 17.74 -6.03
C GLU A 214 -5.86 17.67 -7.17
N ALA A 215 -6.31 16.47 -7.56
CA ALA A 215 -7.30 16.29 -8.62
C ALA A 215 -8.64 16.99 -8.30
N TYR A 216 -9.00 17.10 -7.02
CA TYR A 216 -10.19 17.83 -6.57
C TYR A 216 -9.89 19.29 -6.18
N GLY A 217 -8.66 19.76 -6.28
CA GLY A 217 -8.28 21.13 -5.90
C GLY A 217 -8.42 21.40 -4.40
N VAL A 218 -8.24 20.40 -3.56
CA VAL A 218 -8.37 20.48 -2.09
C VAL A 218 -7.09 20.05 -1.38
N SER A 219 -7.04 20.29 -0.09
CA SER A 219 -6.02 19.78 0.83
C SER A 219 -6.65 18.89 1.89
N GLU A 220 -5.85 18.21 2.73
CA GLU A 220 -6.40 17.42 3.84
C GLU A 220 -7.20 18.31 4.82
N ALA A 221 -6.87 19.59 4.96
CA ALA A 221 -7.59 20.52 5.85
C ALA A 221 -9.04 20.82 5.39
N ASN A 222 -9.27 20.81 4.07
CA ASN A 222 -10.59 21.11 3.48
C ASN A 222 -11.09 20.02 2.52
N TRP A 223 -10.65 18.80 2.66
CA TRP A 223 -10.96 17.67 1.76
C TRP A 223 -12.47 17.46 1.53
N ARG A 224 -13.30 17.83 2.53
CA ARG A 224 -14.75 17.72 2.41
C ARG A 224 -15.35 18.61 1.32
N ASP A 225 -14.64 19.65 0.87
CA ASP A 225 -15.10 20.45 -0.27
C ASP A 225 -15.17 19.64 -1.57
N ALA A 226 -14.37 18.59 -1.70
CA ALA A 226 -14.43 17.66 -2.82
C ALA A 226 -15.79 16.93 -2.93
N THR A 227 -16.52 16.77 -1.83
CA THR A 227 -17.85 16.14 -1.85
C THR A 227 -18.89 16.95 -2.61
N LYS A 228 -18.64 18.23 -2.89
CA LYS A 228 -19.50 19.06 -3.75
C LYS A 228 -19.43 18.61 -5.21
N VAL A 229 -18.32 18.02 -5.63
CA VAL A 229 -18.10 17.49 -7.00
C VAL A 229 -18.31 15.98 -7.04
N GLN A 230 -17.80 15.27 -6.03
CA GLN A 230 -17.93 13.83 -5.88
C GLN A 230 -18.50 13.49 -4.50
N PRO A 231 -19.84 13.41 -4.36
CA PRO A 231 -20.48 13.22 -3.06
C PRO A 231 -19.99 11.98 -2.29
N HIS A 232 -19.75 10.86 -2.99
CA HIS A 232 -19.28 9.62 -2.38
C HIS A 232 -17.83 9.69 -1.86
N PHE A 233 -17.08 10.75 -2.21
CA PHE A 233 -15.76 10.99 -1.60
C PHE A 233 -15.83 11.18 -0.07
N ALA A 234 -17.04 11.42 0.46
CA ALA A 234 -17.30 11.47 1.90
C ALA A 234 -16.83 10.23 2.66
N ILE A 235 -16.74 9.05 2.01
CA ILE A 235 -16.27 7.80 2.64
C ILE A 235 -14.73 7.66 2.68
N SER A 236 -14.00 8.57 2.04
CA SER A 236 -12.55 8.45 1.84
C SER A 236 -11.77 8.39 3.15
N GLU A 237 -10.62 7.74 3.12
CA GLU A 237 -9.68 7.57 4.24
C GLU A 237 -8.35 8.26 3.96
N THR A 238 -7.57 8.56 5.02
CA THR A 238 -6.20 9.04 4.86
C THR A 238 -5.23 7.90 4.57
N PRO A 239 -4.05 8.17 3.97
CA PRO A 239 -2.97 7.18 3.85
C PRO A 239 -2.53 6.57 5.19
N ARG A 240 -2.74 7.28 6.30
CA ARG A 240 -2.42 6.80 7.65
C ARG A 240 -3.36 5.68 8.11
N PHE A 241 -4.59 5.61 7.60
CA PHE A 241 -5.56 4.59 8.01
C PHE A 241 -5.13 3.19 7.55
N VAL A 242 -4.78 3.02 6.28
CA VAL A 242 -4.21 1.74 5.81
C VAL A 242 -2.85 1.47 6.47
N GLY A 243 -2.08 2.51 6.79
CA GLY A 243 -0.84 2.38 7.55
C GLY A 243 -1.06 1.78 8.95
N ARG A 244 -2.10 2.23 9.67
CA ARG A 244 -2.52 1.64 10.96
C ARG A 244 -2.94 0.19 10.83
N ALA A 245 -3.62 -0.17 9.73
CA ALA A 245 -3.98 -1.56 9.44
C ALA A 245 -2.73 -2.44 9.32
N VAL A 246 -1.72 -2.01 8.56
CA VAL A 246 -0.45 -2.74 8.40
C VAL A 246 0.30 -2.83 9.73
N ALA A 247 0.39 -1.74 10.49
CA ALA A 247 1.06 -1.73 11.80
C ALA A 247 0.36 -2.66 12.80
N ALA A 248 -0.98 -2.71 12.78
CA ALA A 248 -1.76 -3.60 13.64
C ALA A 248 -1.50 -5.08 13.33
N ILE A 249 -1.50 -5.49 12.04
CA ILE A 249 -1.14 -6.87 11.67
C ILE A 249 0.32 -7.16 12.02
N ALA A 250 1.23 -6.21 11.81
CA ALA A 250 2.65 -6.41 12.12
C ALA A 250 2.89 -6.64 13.62
N ALA A 251 2.11 -5.99 14.49
CA ALA A 251 2.16 -6.13 15.93
C ALA A 251 1.40 -7.37 16.47
N ASP A 252 0.50 -7.94 15.67
CA ASP A 252 -0.32 -9.06 16.10
C ASP A 252 0.48 -10.37 16.19
N SER A 253 0.55 -10.94 17.37
CA SER A 253 1.21 -12.24 17.62
C SER A 253 0.51 -13.42 16.94
N ASP A 254 -0.80 -13.31 16.67
CA ASP A 254 -1.63 -14.34 16.01
C ASP A 254 -1.93 -13.99 14.53
N ARG A 255 -1.08 -13.18 13.90
CA ARG A 255 -1.28 -12.74 12.49
C ARG A 255 -1.33 -13.89 11.49
N ALA A 256 -0.84 -15.09 11.86
CA ALA A 256 -0.90 -16.27 11.01
C ALA A 256 -2.34 -16.63 10.57
N ARG A 257 -3.35 -16.24 11.34
CA ARG A 257 -4.76 -16.41 10.95
C ARG A 257 -5.15 -15.66 9.67
N TRP A 258 -4.38 -14.64 9.29
CA TRP A 258 -4.60 -13.85 8.07
C TRP A 258 -3.85 -14.38 6.85
N ASN A 259 -3.02 -15.42 7.00
CA ASN A 259 -2.15 -15.87 5.93
C ASN A 259 -2.91 -16.19 4.64
N GLY A 260 -2.50 -15.59 3.54
CA GLY A 260 -3.09 -15.76 2.21
C GLY A 260 -4.41 -15.01 1.99
N GLN A 261 -4.86 -14.18 2.93
CA GLN A 261 -6.13 -13.47 2.82
C GLN A 261 -5.99 -12.12 2.12
N SER A 262 -7.10 -11.68 1.53
CA SER A 262 -7.31 -10.33 1.00
C SER A 262 -8.11 -9.52 2.01
N LEU A 263 -7.54 -8.43 2.51
CA LEU A 263 -8.03 -7.67 3.64
C LEU A 263 -8.23 -6.20 3.24
N SER A 264 -9.15 -5.50 3.91
CA SER A 264 -9.32 -4.06 3.75
C SER A 264 -8.94 -3.29 5.01
N SER A 265 -8.50 -2.03 4.86
CA SER A 265 -8.24 -1.12 5.97
C SER A 265 -9.42 -1.01 6.94
N GLY A 266 -10.64 -0.80 6.39
CA GLY A 266 -11.86 -0.72 7.19
C GLY A 266 -12.24 -2.02 7.90
N GLY A 267 -12.04 -3.18 7.24
CA GLY A 267 -12.24 -4.50 7.88
C GLY A 267 -11.31 -4.72 9.06
N LEU A 268 -10.02 -4.40 8.86
CA LEU A 268 -9.01 -4.51 9.92
C LEU A 268 -9.23 -3.51 11.06
N ALA A 269 -9.70 -2.30 10.74
CA ALA A 269 -10.04 -1.31 11.76
C ALA A 269 -11.14 -1.80 12.72
N LYS A 270 -12.12 -2.55 12.22
CA LYS A 270 -13.14 -3.19 13.07
C LYS A 270 -12.55 -4.26 14.00
N VAL A 271 -11.61 -5.05 13.50
CA VAL A 271 -10.99 -6.14 14.29
C VAL A 271 -10.04 -5.59 15.34
N TYR A 272 -9.18 -4.62 14.98
CA TYR A 272 -8.13 -4.10 15.86
C TYR A 272 -8.52 -2.84 16.64
N GLY A 273 -9.66 -2.22 16.32
CA GLY A 273 -10.22 -1.11 17.09
C GLY A 273 -9.48 0.22 16.89
N PHE A 274 -8.82 0.44 15.75
CA PHE A 274 -8.19 1.72 15.45
C PHE A 274 -9.09 2.62 14.57
N ASP A 275 -8.88 3.93 14.66
CA ASP A 275 -9.55 4.95 13.87
C ASP A 275 -8.55 5.61 12.89
N ASP A 276 -9.05 6.32 11.89
CA ASP A 276 -8.25 7.22 11.06
C ASP A 276 -7.78 8.43 11.89
N ILE A 277 -6.89 9.26 11.34
CA ILE A 277 -6.35 10.43 12.06
C ILE A 277 -7.40 11.48 12.37
N ASP A 278 -8.51 11.50 11.65
CA ASP A 278 -9.66 12.38 11.88
C ASP A 278 -10.70 11.80 12.87
N GLY A 279 -10.39 10.67 13.50
CA GLY A 279 -11.25 9.96 14.44
C GLY A 279 -12.36 9.14 13.82
N SER A 280 -12.43 9.05 12.49
CA SER A 280 -13.41 8.22 11.78
C SER A 280 -12.89 6.79 11.56
N ARG A 281 -13.81 5.88 11.18
CA ARG A 281 -13.49 4.48 10.86
C ARG A 281 -14.14 4.06 9.54
N PRO A 282 -13.64 4.55 8.40
CA PRO A 282 -14.24 4.30 7.09
C PRO A 282 -14.29 2.81 6.74
N ASP A 283 -15.46 2.33 6.35
CA ASP A 283 -15.67 1.00 5.75
C ASP A 283 -16.04 1.16 4.28
N CYS A 284 -15.05 1.57 3.51
CA CYS A 284 -15.24 1.99 2.13
C CYS A 284 -15.82 0.88 1.25
N TRP A 285 -15.30 -0.35 1.34
CA TRP A 285 -15.73 -1.43 0.45
C TRP A 285 -17.18 -1.85 0.71
N ARG A 286 -17.61 -1.88 1.97
CA ARG A 286 -19.03 -2.08 2.28
C ARG A 286 -19.90 -0.94 1.77
N TYR A 287 -19.44 0.31 1.94
CA TYR A 287 -20.13 1.48 1.42
C TYR A 287 -20.26 1.47 -0.11
N MET A 288 -19.21 1.07 -0.83
CA MET A 288 -19.22 0.95 -2.28
C MET A 288 -20.37 0.04 -2.74
N VAL A 289 -20.44 -1.16 -2.19
CA VAL A 289 -21.43 -2.17 -2.55
C VAL A 289 -22.85 -1.81 -2.09
N GLU A 290 -23.00 -1.24 -0.90
CA GLU A 290 -24.34 -1.01 -0.31
C GLU A 290 -24.95 0.35 -0.67
N VAL A 291 -24.12 1.34 -1.04
CA VAL A 291 -24.56 2.74 -1.26
C VAL A 291 -24.20 3.24 -2.65
N GLN A 292 -22.92 3.25 -3.01
CA GLN A 292 -22.46 3.92 -4.22
C GLN A 292 -22.89 3.19 -5.50
N GLU A 293 -22.67 1.89 -5.60
CA GLU A 293 -23.03 1.10 -6.80
C GLU A 293 -24.53 1.03 -7.04
N PRO A 294 -25.39 0.88 -6.02
CA PRO A 294 -26.83 0.97 -6.22
C PRO A 294 -27.33 2.38 -6.55
N GLY A 295 -26.45 3.38 -6.65
CA GLY A 295 -26.82 4.77 -6.97
C GLY A 295 -27.60 5.47 -5.86
N LYS A 296 -27.46 5.06 -4.61
CA LYS A 296 -28.10 5.72 -3.47
C LYS A 296 -27.44 7.08 -3.19
N PRO A 297 -28.15 8.01 -2.54
CA PRO A 297 -27.55 9.25 -2.06
C PRO A 297 -26.32 8.98 -1.18
N ALA A 298 -25.31 9.86 -1.26
CA ALA A 298 -24.08 9.72 -0.53
C ALA A 298 -24.28 9.99 0.98
N ASP A 299 -24.71 8.97 1.70
CA ASP A 299 -24.85 8.97 3.15
C ASP A 299 -23.84 7.99 3.75
N VAL A 300 -22.90 8.51 4.53
CA VAL A 300 -21.84 7.73 5.18
C VAL A 300 -22.19 7.29 6.60
N THR A 301 -23.41 7.56 7.06
CA THR A 301 -23.88 7.16 8.39
C THR A 301 -23.80 5.65 8.55
N GLY A 302 -23.07 5.19 9.57
CA GLY A 302 -22.84 3.77 9.83
C GLY A 302 -21.74 3.12 8.97
N TYR A 303 -21.06 3.91 8.13
CA TYR A 303 -19.93 3.46 7.31
C TYR A 303 -18.62 4.20 7.62
N ARG A 304 -18.74 5.36 8.33
CA ARG A 304 -17.56 6.17 8.66
C ARG A 304 -17.49 6.49 10.16
#